data_aa305c5de847112fb494214d82c98e8a
#
_entry.id   aa305c5de847112fb494214d82c98e8a
#
_cell.length_a   1.000
_cell.length_b   1.000
_cell.length_c   1.000
_cell.angle_alpha   90.00
_cell.angle_beta   90.00
_cell.angle_gamma   90.00
#
_symmetry.space_group_name_H-M   'P 1'
#
loop_
_entity.id
_entity.type
_entity.pdbx_description
1 polymer ?
#
loop_
_entity_poly.entity_id
_entity_poly.type
_entity_poly.pdbx_seq_one_letter_code
_entity_poly.pdbx_strand_id
1 'polypeptide(L)'
;VGDRANFGFVQPNGNTIVLYGHWAGHQMLGRLADAVIAARPRWSDPAYATRIAISQIIGNDWNSETGWGLHVNEISDNEHKIAIVDWDQQTF
;
A
#
# COMPACT_ATOMS: atom_id res chain seq x y z
N VAL A 1 -18.47 -11.61 -1.44
CA VAL A 1 -17.43 -11.75 -0.42
C VAL A 1 -16.12 -11.23 -0.97
N GLY A 2 -15.50 -10.32 -0.27
CA GLY A 2 -14.22 -9.75 -0.68
C GLY A 2 -13.03 -10.57 -0.17
N ASP A 3 -11.85 -10.12 -0.51
CA ASP A 3 -10.58 -10.64 -0.02
C ASP A 3 -9.78 -9.41 0.42
N ARG A 4 -10.16 -8.85 1.55
CA ARG A 4 -9.83 -7.48 1.98
C ARG A 4 -8.47 -7.42 2.64
N ALA A 5 -7.67 -6.46 2.22
CA ALA A 5 -6.34 -6.23 2.76
C ALA A 5 -6.05 -4.74 2.91
N ASN A 6 -5.13 -4.42 3.81
CA ASN A 6 -4.63 -3.07 4.01
C ASN A 6 -3.11 -3.07 3.91
N PHE A 7 -2.57 -2.03 3.27
CA PHE A 7 -1.14 -1.80 3.14
C PHE A 7 -0.83 -0.45 3.79
N GLY A 8 0.03 -0.44 4.79
CA GLY A 8 0.40 0.78 5.51
C GLY A 8 1.76 1.29 5.06
N PHE A 9 1.85 2.58 4.73
CA PHE A 9 3.09 3.25 4.32
C PHE A 9 3.41 4.34 5.32
N VAL A 10 4.42 4.12 6.16
CA VAL A 10 4.82 5.05 7.20
C VAL A 10 5.49 6.27 6.60
N GLN A 11 5.06 7.45 7.03
CA GLN A 11 5.57 8.73 6.57
C GLN A 11 6.50 9.36 7.61
N PRO A 12 7.41 10.28 7.18
CA PRO A 12 8.40 10.87 8.10
C PRO A 12 7.80 11.59 9.31
N ASN A 13 6.59 12.11 9.19
CA ASN A 13 5.92 12.83 10.29
C ASN A 13 5.21 11.89 11.28
N GLY A 14 5.36 10.58 11.12
CA GLY A 14 4.71 9.58 11.98
C GLY A 14 3.33 9.16 11.55
N ASN A 15 2.75 9.80 10.55
CA ASN A 15 1.47 9.35 9.99
C ASN A 15 1.67 8.17 9.08
N THR A 16 0.64 7.35 8.93
CA THR A 16 0.65 6.21 8.03
C THR A 16 -0.45 6.36 6.99
N ILE A 17 -0.07 6.32 5.72
CA ILE A 17 -1.03 6.28 4.62
C ILE A 17 -1.41 4.81 4.43
N VAL A 18 -2.71 4.51 4.43
CA VAL A 18 -3.21 3.15 4.33
C VAL A 18 -3.97 2.98 3.03
N LEU A 19 -3.51 2.03 2.23
CA LEU A 19 -4.23 1.62 1.01
C LEU A 19 -5.08 0.41 1.35
N TYR A 20 -6.38 0.54 1.13
CA TYR A 20 -7.34 -0.55 1.29
C TYR A 20 -7.66 -1.17 -0.06
N GLY A 21 -7.58 -2.50 -0.15
CA GLY A 21 -7.97 -3.24 -1.35
C GLY A 21 -9.00 -4.30 -1.01
N HIS A 22 -10.19 -4.21 -1.62
CA HIS A 22 -11.29 -5.10 -1.33
C HIS A 22 -11.03 -6.53 -1.82
N TRP A 23 -10.24 -6.68 -2.88
CA TRP A 23 -9.89 -8.00 -3.43
C TRP A 23 -8.38 -8.21 -3.54
N ALA A 24 -7.59 -7.59 -2.67
CA ALA A 24 -6.14 -7.61 -2.77
C ALA A 24 -5.45 -8.68 -1.92
N GLY A 25 -6.18 -9.35 -1.02
CA GLY A 25 -5.57 -10.19 0.01
C GLY A 25 -4.77 -11.37 -0.50
N HIS A 26 -5.29 -12.10 -1.48
CA HIS A 26 -4.63 -13.29 -2.04
C HIS A 26 -3.25 -13.00 -2.60
N GLN A 27 -3.06 -11.82 -3.18
CA GLN A 27 -1.85 -11.46 -3.88
C GLN A 27 -1.08 -10.35 -3.16
N MET A 28 -1.45 -10.06 -1.89
CA MET A 28 -0.93 -8.87 -1.22
C MET A 28 0.59 -8.87 -1.11
N LEU A 29 1.21 -10.00 -0.75
CA LEU A 29 2.66 -10.04 -0.59
C LEU A 29 3.38 -9.90 -1.93
N GLY A 30 2.87 -10.55 -2.98
CA GLY A 30 3.43 -10.42 -4.32
C GLY A 30 3.26 -9.02 -4.88
N ARG A 31 2.08 -8.42 -4.71
CA ARG A 31 1.83 -7.04 -5.12
C ARG A 31 2.71 -6.05 -4.36
N LEU A 32 2.88 -6.28 -3.05
CA LEU A 32 3.73 -5.43 -2.23
C LEU A 32 5.19 -5.53 -2.67
N ALA A 33 5.69 -6.73 -2.93
CA ALA A 33 7.06 -6.93 -3.38
C ALA A 33 7.32 -6.18 -4.70
N ASP A 34 6.41 -6.32 -5.67
CA ASP A 34 6.52 -5.62 -6.95
C ASP A 34 6.49 -4.10 -6.75
N ALA A 35 5.62 -3.63 -5.85
CA ALA A 35 5.48 -2.21 -5.56
C ALA A 35 6.74 -1.63 -4.93
N VAL A 36 7.34 -2.32 -3.97
CA VAL A 36 8.57 -1.90 -3.30
C VAL A 36 9.71 -1.82 -4.30
N ILE A 37 9.82 -2.82 -5.19
CA ILE A 37 10.84 -2.84 -6.23
C ILE A 37 10.64 -1.68 -7.21
N ALA A 38 9.40 -1.43 -7.62
CA ALA A 38 9.07 -0.32 -8.52
C ALA A 38 9.44 1.04 -7.92
N ALA A 39 9.31 1.17 -6.61
CA ALA A 39 9.61 2.42 -5.89
C ALA A 39 11.11 2.59 -5.58
N ARG A 40 11.94 1.62 -5.88
CA ARG A 40 13.36 1.59 -5.50
C ARG A 40 14.14 2.86 -5.84
N PRO A 41 13.96 3.48 -7.02
CA PRO A 41 14.68 4.73 -7.34
C PRO A 41 14.35 5.90 -6.40
N ARG A 42 13.28 5.78 -5.65
CA ARG A 42 12.79 6.83 -4.75
C ARG A 42 12.69 6.40 -3.29
N TRP A 43 13.38 5.36 -2.87
CA TRP A 43 13.32 4.90 -1.49
C TRP A 43 13.75 5.98 -0.47
N SER A 44 14.57 6.92 -0.87
CA SER A 44 14.99 8.03 -0.01
C SER A 44 13.98 9.19 0.03
N ASP A 45 12.90 9.09 -0.74
CA ASP A 45 11.84 10.10 -0.81
C ASP A 45 10.49 9.43 -0.56
N PRO A 46 10.05 9.35 0.72
CA PRO A 46 8.84 8.60 1.08
C PRO A 46 7.58 9.04 0.34
N ALA A 47 7.44 10.32 0.03
CA ALA A 47 6.27 10.82 -0.69
C ALA A 47 6.19 10.21 -2.11
N TYR A 48 7.30 10.23 -2.82
CA TYR A 48 7.36 9.66 -4.17
C TYR A 48 7.29 8.13 -4.13
N ALA A 49 8.01 7.51 -3.21
CA ALA A 49 8.03 6.05 -3.08
C ALA A 49 6.63 5.50 -2.77
N THR A 50 5.91 6.15 -1.87
CA THR A 50 4.55 5.73 -1.52
C THR A 50 3.60 5.85 -2.70
N ARG A 51 3.65 6.96 -3.44
CA ARG A 51 2.80 7.13 -4.62
C ARG A 51 3.10 6.08 -5.69
N ILE A 52 4.38 5.80 -5.93
CA ILE A 52 4.78 4.77 -6.92
C ILE A 52 4.27 3.40 -6.47
N ALA A 53 4.47 3.05 -5.20
CA ALA A 53 4.04 1.76 -4.66
C ALA A 53 2.52 1.60 -4.77
N ILE A 54 1.76 2.60 -4.39
CA ILE A 54 0.30 2.58 -4.47
C ILE A 54 -0.15 2.43 -5.92
N SER A 55 0.45 3.18 -6.84
CA SER A 55 0.13 3.07 -8.28
C SER A 55 0.38 1.67 -8.81
N GLN A 56 1.48 1.05 -8.41
CA GLN A 56 1.83 -0.30 -8.84
C GLN A 56 0.82 -1.33 -8.31
N ILE A 57 0.42 -1.20 -7.06
CA ILE A 57 -0.54 -2.12 -6.45
C ILE A 57 -1.91 -2.01 -7.12
N ILE A 58 -2.40 -0.82 -7.33
CA ILE A 58 -3.71 -0.57 -7.94
C ILE A 58 -3.70 -0.92 -9.43
N GLY A 59 -2.63 -0.57 -10.12
CA GLY A 59 -2.51 -0.86 -11.55
C GLY A 59 -3.56 -0.14 -12.38
N ASN A 60 -4.24 -0.91 -13.24
CA ASN A 60 -5.21 -0.35 -14.18
C ASN A 60 -6.52 0.11 -13.54
N ASP A 61 -6.75 -0.24 -12.28
CA ASP A 61 -7.99 0.08 -11.58
C ASP A 61 -7.97 1.46 -10.92
N TRP A 62 -6.99 2.29 -11.26
CA TRP A 62 -6.77 3.58 -10.64
C TRP A 62 -8.00 4.49 -10.64
N ASN A 63 -8.80 4.41 -11.69
CA ASN A 63 -10.01 5.23 -11.84
C ASN A 63 -11.30 4.49 -11.48
N SER A 64 -11.22 3.28 -10.95
CA SER A 64 -12.40 2.52 -10.55
C SER A 64 -13.12 3.21 -9.40
N GLU A 65 -14.46 3.13 -9.41
CA GLU A 65 -15.27 3.68 -8.32
C GLU A 65 -15.25 2.84 -7.06
N THR A 66 -14.84 1.57 -7.18
CA THR A 66 -14.83 0.60 -6.09
C THR A 66 -13.53 -0.20 -6.07
N GLY A 67 -13.33 -0.95 -5.01
CA GLY A 67 -12.23 -1.89 -4.89
C GLY A 67 -11.02 -1.35 -4.14
N TRP A 68 -10.78 -0.05 -4.17
CA TRP A 68 -9.61 0.58 -3.55
C TRP A 68 -9.99 1.84 -2.79
N GLY A 69 -9.33 2.07 -1.67
CA GLY A 69 -9.53 3.28 -0.88
C GLY A 69 -8.25 3.70 -0.17
N LEU A 70 -8.19 4.96 0.22
CA LEU A 70 -7.06 5.52 0.96
C LEU A 70 -7.54 6.08 2.29
N HIS A 71 -6.79 5.80 3.33
CA HIS A 71 -7.01 6.31 4.68
C HIS A 71 -5.73 6.88 5.25
N VAL A 72 -5.85 7.67 6.29
CA VAL A 72 -4.70 8.13 7.07
C VAL A 72 -4.88 7.62 8.50
N ASN A 73 -3.94 6.81 8.97
CA ASN A 73 -3.92 6.25 10.33
C ASN A 73 -5.15 5.40 10.69
N GLU A 74 -5.90 4.94 9.69
CA GLU A 74 -7.06 4.08 9.91
C GLU A 74 -7.01 2.86 9.01
N ILE A 75 -7.57 1.76 9.49
CA ILE A 75 -7.66 0.51 8.76
C ILE A 75 -9.13 0.22 8.50
N SER A 76 -9.47 -0.05 7.25
CA SER A 76 -10.79 -0.54 6.87
C SER A 76 -10.92 -2.03 7.19
N ASP A 77 -12.01 -2.66 6.77
CA ASP A 77 -12.17 -4.11 6.93
C ASP A 77 -10.90 -4.84 6.53
N ASN A 78 -10.54 -5.86 7.31
CA ASN A 78 -9.29 -6.56 7.08
C ASN A 78 -9.45 -8.05 7.33
N GLU A 79 -8.97 -8.88 6.41
CA GLU A 79 -9.00 -10.33 6.50
C GLU A 79 -7.61 -10.95 6.58
N HIS A 80 -6.57 -10.15 6.42
CA HIS A 80 -5.17 -10.60 6.41
C HIS A 80 -4.33 -9.79 7.38
N LYS A 81 -3.10 -10.23 7.61
CA LYS A 81 -2.13 -9.41 8.34
C LYS A 81 -1.89 -8.12 7.57
N ILE A 82 -1.73 -7.03 8.30
CA ILE A 82 -1.47 -5.73 7.70
C ILE A 82 0.00 -5.67 7.27
N ALA A 83 0.24 -5.36 6.02
CA ALA A 83 1.58 -5.14 5.52
C ALA A 83 1.99 -3.69 5.80
N ILE A 84 3.12 -3.51 6.48
CA ILE A 84 3.64 -2.18 6.83
C ILE A 84 4.94 -1.96 6.07
N VAL A 85 5.03 -0.81 5.41
CA VAL A 85 6.22 -0.37 4.69
C VAL A 85 6.77 0.86 5.39
N ASP A 86 8.02 0.79 5.83
CA ASP A 86 8.75 1.92 6.40
C ASP A 86 9.97 2.20 5.53
N TRP A 87 9.89 3.24 4.71
CA TRP A 87 10.95 3.58 3.76
C TRP A 87 12.24 4.00 4.47
N ASP A 88 12.10 4.72 5.58
CA ASP A 88 13.24 5.23 6.34
C ASP A 88 14.07 4.08 6.93
N GLN A 89 13.40 3.10 7.50
CA GLN A 89 14.03 1.91 8.07
C GLN A 89 14.30 0.84 7.01
N GLN A 90 13.76 0.99 5.82
CA GLN A 90 13.83 0.00 4.74
C GLN A 90 13.30 -1.37 5.20
N THR A 91 12.23 -1.36 5.98
CA THR A 91 11.53 -2.57 6.41
C THR A 91 10.19 -2.66 5.67
N PHE A 92 9.93 -3.86 5.19
CA PHE A 92 8.77 -4.08 4.31
C PHE A 92 7.99 -5.33 4.70
#